data_3577bd7f7557c6e216921d0337235824
#
_entry.id   3577bd7f7557c6e216921d0337235824
#
_cell.length_a   1.000
_cell.length_b   1.000
_cell.length_c   1.000
_cell.angle_alpha   90.00
_cell.angle_beta   90.00
_cell.angle_gamma   90.00
#
_symmetry.space_group_name_H-M   'P 1'
#
loop_
_entity.id
_entity.type
_entity.pdbx_description
1 polymer ?
#
loop_
_entity_poly.entity_id
_entity_poly.type
_entity_poly.pdbx_seq_one_letter_code
_entity_poly.pdbx_strand_id
1 'polypeptide(L)'
;MNKTVLITGCSSGYGLATARHFHAQGWSVIATMRTPRDGILPRSERLRVLPLDVTRPDSIAAALDASGPIDVLVNNAGIGLAGAFEATPMAQARRVFETNTFGVMAMTQAVLPRFRAQRSGVVVNVTSSVALAPMPLVAVYTASKMAIEGFTGSLAHELQAFNVRVKLVEPGYAPTTRFAQNTELRVDELIPEAYAPFAQPIFAAFAQPALVTTESDVAEAVWRAANDESAQLRFPAGADAVALARVA
;
A
#
# COMPACT_ATOMS: atom_id res chain seq x y z
N MET A 1 2.77 -25.91 -9.66
CA MET A 1 2.71 -25.41 -8.26
C MET A 1 1.87 -24.14 -8.24
N ASN A 2 1.05 -23.95 -7.20
CA ASN A 2 0.29 -22.69 -7.06
C ASN A 2 1.26 -21.55 -6.73
N LYS A 3 1.07 -20.38 -7.37
CA LYS A 3 1.84 -19.18 -7.04
C LYS A 3 1.55 -18.73 -5.60
N THR A 4 2.54 -18.13 -4.96
CA THR A 4 2.45 -17.63 -3.58
C THR A 4 2.62 -16.13 -3.54
N VAL A 5 1.70 -15.43 -2.86
CA VAL A 5 1.78 -13.98 -2.61
C VAL A 5 1.98 -13.70 -1.13
N LEU A 6 2.92 -12.81 -0.81
CA LEU A 6 3.06 -12.20 0.52
C LEU A 6 2.50 -10.79 0.47
N ILE A 7 1.56 -10.48 1.36
CA ILE A 7 0.88 -9.18 1.42
C ILE A 7 1.09 -8.55 2.79
N THR A 8 1.57 -7.31 2.81
CA THR A 8 1.75 -6.57 4.05
C THR A 8 0.49 -5.78 4.42
N GLY A 9 0.17 -5.69 5.73
CA GLY A 9 -0.94 -4.87 6.22
C GLY A 9 -2.34 -5.45 5.99
N CYS A 10 -2.53 -6.76 6.20
CA CYS A 10 -3.81 -7.46 5.95
C CYS A 10 -4.81 -7.41 7.11
N SER A 11 -4.63 -6.55 8.09
CA SER A 11 -5.54 -6.49 9.25
C SER A 11 -6.91 -5.86 8.94
N SER A 12 -7.03 -5.12 7.83
CA SER A 12 -8.25 -4.42 7.38
C SER A 12 -8.07 -3.87 5.96
N GLY A 13 -9.12 -3.25 5.42
CA GLY A 13 -9.08 -2.48 4.17
C GLY A 13 -8.49 -3.23 2.98
N TYR A 14 -7.69 -2.54 2.18
CA TYR A 14 -7.14 -3.06 0.93
C TYR A 14 -6.35 -4.36 1.09
N GLY A 15 -5.47 -4.46 2.10
CA GLY A 15 -4.67 -5.67 2.30
C GLY A 15 -5.52 -6.89 2.65
N LEU A 16 -6.57 -6.72 3.46
CA LEU A 16 -7.52 -7.80 3.77
C LEU A 16 -8.31 -8.23 2.53
N ALA A 17 -8.81 -7.28 1.76
CA ALA A 17 -9.55 -7.55 0.51
C ALA A 17 -8.64 -8.24 -0.52
N THR A 18 -7.41 -7.75 -0.69
CA THR A 18 -6.41 -8.36 -1.57
C THR A 18 -6.09 -9.80 -1.17
N ALA A 19 -5.89 -10.06 0.14
CA ALA A 19 -5.64 -11.42 0.61
C ALA A 19 -6.78 -12.38 0.31
N ARG A 20 -8.03 -11.94 0.50
CA ARG A 20 -9.23 -12.71 0.16
C ARG A 20 -9.35 -12.95 -1.35
N HIS A 21 -9.06 -11.93 -2.14
CA HIS A 21 -9.14 -12.01 -3.60
C HIS A 21 -8.13 -13.03 -4.15
N PHE A 22 -6.84 -12.93 -3.79
CA PHE A 22 -5.82 -13.90 -4.22
C PHE A 22 -6.13 -15.32 -3.77
N HIS A 23 -6.64 -15.50 -2.55
CA HIS A 23 -7.05 -16.81 -2.06
C HIS A 23 -8.22 -17.40 -2.87
N ALA A 24 -9.21 -16.58 -3.22
CA ALA A 24 -10.35 -16.99 -4.07
C ALA A 24 -9.88 -17.36 -5.48
N GLN A 25 -8.84 -16.71 -6.00
CA GLN A 25 -8.21 -17.03 -7.29
C GLN A 25 -7.28 -18.26 -7.24
N GLY A 26 -7.26 -18.98 -6.13
CA GLY A 26 -6.52 -20.25 -6.02
C GLY A 26 -5.05 -20.12 -5.60
N TRP A 27 -4.55 -18.92 -5.32
CA TRP A 27 -3.16 -18.72 -4.87
C TRP A 27 -2.94 -19.14 -3.42
N SER A 28 -1.70 -19.47 -3.09
CA SER A 28 -1.24 -19.50 -1.72
C SER A 28 -1.01 -18.08 -1.23
N VAL A 29 -1.56 -17.74 -0.05
CA VAL A 29 -1.53 -16.39 0.50
C VAL A 29 -0.83 -16.37 1.84
N ILE A 30 0.15 -15.49 1.97
CA ILE A 30 0.80 -15.14 3.25
C ILE A 30 0.34 -13.73 3.61
N ALA A 31 -0.70 -13.66 4.41
CA ALA A 31 -1.25 -12.41 4.89
C ALA A 31 -0.48 -11.97 6.14
N THR A 32 0.03 -10.74 6.16
CA THR A 32 0.81 -10.28 7.30
C THR A 32 0.19 -9.06 7.97
N MET A 33 0.37 -8.96 9.29
CA MET A 33 -0.10 -7.85 10.11
C MET A 33 0.70 -7.78 11.42
N ARG A 34 0.79 -6.61 12.04
CA ARG A 34 1.56 -6.43 13.29
C ARG A 34 1.10 -7.37 14.41
N THR A 35 -0.19 -7.50 14.59
CA THR A 35 -0.81 -8.41 15.55
C THR A 35 -1.76 -9.32 14.80
N PRO A 36 -1.42 -10.60 14.61
CA PRO A 36 -2.30 -11.59 14.00
C PRO A 36 -3.65 -11.66 14.71
N ARG A 37 -4.72 -11.75 13.92
CA ARG A 37 -6.10 -11.84 14.41
C ARG A 37 -6.80 -13.04 13.77
N ASP A 38 -7.41 -13.85 14.59
CA ASP A 38 -8.21 -14.99 14.13
C ASP A 38 -9.55 -14.51 13.52
N GLY A 39 -10.09 -15.32 12.62
CA GLY A 39 -11.44 -15.15 12.08
C GLY A 39 -11.62 -14.05 11.01
N ILE A 40 -10.62 -13.22 10.73
CA ILE A 40 -10.73 -12.17 9.69
C ILE A 40 -10.48 -12.69 8.28
N LEU A 41 -9.80 -13.82 8.16
CA LEU A 41 -9.51 -14.52 6.91
C LEU A 41 -10.03 -15.97 7.00
N PRO A 42 -10.37 -16.61 5.86
CA PRO A 42 -10.82 -18.00 5.87
C PRO A 42 -9.72 -18.94 6.36
N ARG A 43 -10.12 -20.01 7.07
CA ARG A 43 -9.20 -21.12 7.40
C ARG A 43 -8.95 -21.94 6.15
N SER A 44 -7.69 -22.07 5.74
CA SER A 44 -7.30 -22.82 4.54
C SER A 44 -5.82 -23.19 4.62
N GLU A 45 -5.46 -24.36 4.10
CA GLU A 45 -4.06 -24.77 3.93
C GLU A 45 -3.26 -23.83 3.02
N ARG A 46 -3.96 -23.12 2.11
CA ARG A 46 -3.37 -22.14 1.20
C ARG A 46 -3.34 -20.72 1.76
N LEU A 47 -3.72 -20.50 3.04
CA LEU A 47 -3.70 -19.18 3.64
C LEU A 47 -3.07 -19.24 5.03
N ARG A 48 -1.99 -18.50 5.19
CA ARG A 48 -1.30 -18.36 6.48
C ARG A 48 -1.28 -16.89 6.90
N VAL A 49 -1.38 -16.66 8.19
CA VAL A 49 -1.25 -15.32 8.80
C VAL A 49 0.05 -15.28 9.58
N LEU A 50 0.91 -14.31 9.29
CA LEU A 50 2.18 -14.12 9.98
C LEU A 50 2.26 -12.74 10.63
N PRO A 51 2.93 -12.62 11.80
CA PRO A 51 3.24 -11.32 12.37
C PRO A 51 4.29 -10.60 11.51
N LEU A 52 4.05 -9.30 11.24
CA LEU A 52 5.00 -8.45 10.53
C LEU A 52 4.77 -6.99 10.89
N ASP A 53 5.83 -6.36 11.37
CA ASP A 53 5.98 -4.90 11.42
C ASP A 53 7.05 -4.49 10.40
N VAL A 54 6.61 -3.76 9.36
CA VAL A 54 7.50 -3.35 8.25
C VAL A 54 8.54 -2.30 8.67
N THR A 55 8.40 -1.72 9.86
CA THR A 55 9.37 -0.76 10.42
C THR A 55 10.50 -1.44 11.21
N ARG A 56 10.46 -2.77 11.34
CA ARG A 56 11.41 -3.54 12.15
C ARG A 56 12.14 -4.58 11.31
N PRO A 57 13.47 -4.44 11.11
CA PRO A 57 14.25 -5.40 10.32
C PRO A 57 14.19 -6.84 10.81
N ASP A 58 14.17 -7.06 12.12
CA ASP A 58 14.05 -8.38 12.75
C ASP A 58 12.69 -9.03 12.42
N SER A 59 11.61 -8.25 12.44
CA SER A 59 10.27 -8.72 12.07
C SER A 59 10.18 -9.08 10.59
N ILE A 60 10.82 -8.28 9.71
CA ILE A 60 10.89 -8.57 8.27
C ILE A 60 11.62 -9.88 8.01
N ALA A 61 12.80 -10.06 8.62
CA ALA A 61 13.59 -11.29 8.49
C ALA A 61 12.80 -12.53 8.94
N ALA A 62 12.21 -12.48 10.14
CA ALA A 62 11.41 -13.58 10.67
C ALA A 62 10.19 -13.92 9.79
N ALA A 63 9.49 -12.93 9.27
CA ALA A 63 8.36 -13.15 8.39
C ALA A 63 8.76 -13.78 7.05
N LEU A 64 9.88 -13.34 6.45
CA LEU A 64 10.40 -13.93 5.22
C LEU A 64 10.93 -15.36 5.42
N ASP A 65 11.57 -15.66 6.54
CA ASP A 65 12.02 -17.02 6.85
C ASP A 65 10.83 -17.98 7.06
N ALA A 66 9.80 -17.51 7.76
CA ALA A 66 8.57 -18.28 7.95
C ALA A 66 7.73 -18.40 6.67
N SER A 67 7.89 -17.49 5.70
CA SER A 67 7.07 -17.48 4.49
C SER A 67 7.33 -18.68 3.58
N GLY A 68 8.57 -19.15 3.47
CA GLY A 68 9.00 -20.04 2.40
C GLY A 68 9.12 -19.29 1.05
N PRO A 69 9.11 -20.02 -0.08
CA PRO A 69 9.15 -19.40 -1.41
C PRO A 69 7.92 -18.53 -1.68
N ILE A 70 8.15 -17.35 -2.27
CA ILE A 70 7.11 -16.42 -2.72
C ILE A 70 7.36 -16.00 -4.16
N ASP A 71 6.30 -15.74 -4.92
CA ASP A 71 6.34 -15.27 -6.30
C ASP A 71 6.04 -13.78 -6.41
N VAL A 72 5.22 -13.27 -5.48
CA VAL A 72 4.77 -11.87 -5.46
C VAL A 72 4.88 -11.29 -4.05
N LEU A 73 5.47 -10.11 -3.94
CA LEU A 73 5.41 -9.25 -2.76
C LEU A 73 4.43 -8.10 -3.02
N VAL A 74 3.43 -7.95 -2.16
CA VAL A 74 2.53 -6.78 -2.16
C VAL A 74 2.83 -5.91 -0.95
N ASN A 75 3.46 -4.77 -1.17
CA ASN A 75 3.69 -3.73 -0.18
C ASN A 75 2.44 -2.86 -0.07
N ASN A 76 1.53 -3.26 0.83
CA ASN A 76 0.27 -2.54 1.07
C ASN A 76 0.23 -1.87 2.45
N ALA A 77 1.01 -2.31 3.42
CA ALA A 77 1.05 -1.67 4.74
C ALA A 77 1.31 -0.16 4.63
N GLY A 78 0.48 0.63 5.28
CA GLY A 78 0.59 2.08 5.26
C GLY A 78 -0.30 2.75 6.28
N ILE A 79 0.04 3.99 6.60
CA ILE A 79 -0.74 4.88 7.48
C ILE A 79 -1.00 6.20 6.78
N GLY A 80 -2.17 6.78 7.06
CA GLY A 80 -2.54 8.10 6.58
C GLY A 80 -2.11 9.20 7.54
N LEU A 81 -2.10 10.43 7.02
CA LEU A 81 -1.98 11.64 7.82
C LEU A 81 -2.68 12.77 7.07
N ALA A 82 -3.67 13.38 7.70
CA ALA A 82 -4.37 14.55 7.18
C ALA A 82 -4.34 15.68 8.22
N GLY A 83 -4.01 16.90 7.77
CA GLY A 83 -3.91 18.09 8.58
C GLY A 83 -3.07 19.17 7.91
N ALA A 84 -3.09 20.39 8.45
CA ALA A 84 -2.20 21.45 8.01
C ALA A 84 -0.74 21.07 8.35
N PHE A 85 0.16 21.24 7.39
CA PHE A 85 1.57 20.90 7.59
C PHE A 85 2.19 21.68 8.76
N GLU A 86 1.83 22.95 8.92
CA GLU A 86 2.28 23.83 10.01
C GLU A 86 1.99 23.22 11.41
N ALA A 87 0.86 22.55 11.57
CA ALA A 87 0.47 21.92 12.83
C ALA A 87 0.93 20.46 12.95
N THR A 88 1.54 19.90 11.91
CA THR A 88 1.97 18.50 11.90
C THR A 88 3.29 18.31 12.66
N PRO A 89 3.30 17.58 13.80
CA PRO A 89 4.55 17.29 14.50
C PRO A 89 5.50 16.49 13.60
N MET A 90 6.78 16.90 13.57
CA MET A 90 7.79 16.19 12.76
C MET A 90 7.98 14.72 13.16
N ALA A 91 7.67 14.35 14.40
CA ALA A 91 7.64 12.95 14.83
C ALA A 91 6.60 12.13 14.04
N GLN A 92 5.42 12.69 13.78
CA GLN A 92 4.39 12.05 12.97
C GLN A 92 4.79 11.99 11.50
N ALA A 93 5.40 13.05 10.96
CA ALA A 93 5.94 13.01 9.61
C ALA A 93 6.96 11.87 9.43
N ARG A 94 7.91 11.73 10.36
CA ARG A 94 8.87 10.62 10.37
C ARG A 94 8.17 9.26 10.42
N ARG A 95 7.19 9.09 11.29
CA ARG A 95 6.44 7.84 11.43
C ARG A 95 5.71 7.44 10.13
N VAL A 96 5.14 8.41 9.42
CA VAL A 96 4.53 8.17 8.10
C VAL A 96 5.58 7.66 7.12
N PHE A 97 6.75 8.29 7.05
CA PHE A 97 7.84 7.86 6.19
C PHE A 97 8.42 6.51 6.60
N GLU A 98 8.58 6.22 7.89
CA GLU A 98 9.04 4.91 8.37
C GLU A 98 8.15 3.78 7.86
N THR A 99 6.82 3.95 7.89
CA THR A 99 5.90 2.92 7.44
C THR A 99 5.74 2.91 5.91
N ASN A 100 5.41 4.08 5.32
CA ASN A 100 4.97 4.17 3.93
C ASN A 100 6.12 4.14 2.92
N THR A 101 7.33 4.51 3.36
CA THR A 101 8.50 4.67 2.50
C THR A 101 9.59 3.68 2.88
N PHE A 102 10.18 3.83 4.05
CA PHE A 102 11.30 2.97 4.47
C PHE A 102 10.87 1.53 4.69
N GLY A 103 9.66 1.27 5.22
CA GLY A 103 9.11 -0.07 5.36
C GLY A 103 8.92 -0.78 4.02
N VAL A 104 8.44 -0.06 2.99
CA VAL A 104 8.33 -0.58 1.62
C VAL A 104 9.70 -0.91 1.04
N MET A 105 10.69 0.00 1.20
CA MET A 105 12.06 -0.21 0.74
C MET A 105 12.70 -1.40 1.45
N ALA A 106 12.55 -1.52 2.77
CA ALA A 106 13.12 -2.60 3.57
C ALA A 106 12.55 -3.97 3.19
N MET A 107 11.21 -4.08 3.04
CA MET A 107 10.56 -5.31 2.56
C MET A 107 11.03 -5.69 1.17
N THR A 108 11.13 -4.71 0.27
CA THR A 108 11.60 -4.93 -1.11
C THR A 108 13.05 -5.40 -1.09
N GLN A 109 13.94 -4.70 -0.37
CA GLN A 109 15.35 -5.06 -0.26
C GLN A 109 15.54 -6.50 0.27
N ALA A 110 14.76 -6.88 1.28
CA ALA A 110 14.86 -8.20 1.89
C ALA A 110 14.40 -9.36 0.97
N VAL A 111 13.44 -9.11 0.05
CA VAL A 111 12.94 -10.15 -0.87
C VAL A 111 13.77 -10.26 -2.14
N LEU A 112 14.41 -9.17 -2.58
CA LEU A 112 15.11 -9.12 -3.88
C LEU A 112 16.19 -10.20 -4.09
N PRO A 113 17.01 -10.60 -3.09
CA PRO A 113 17.97 -11.70 -3.28
C PRO A 113 17.31 -13.02 -3.71
N ARG A 114 16.11 -13.31 -3.17
CA ARG A 114 15.33 -14.51 -3.53
C ARG A 114 14.82 -14.41 -4.97
N PHE A 115 14.18 -13.29 -5.34
CA PHE A 115 13.67 -13.06 -6.70
C PHE A 115 14.77 -13.04 -7.74
N ARG A 116 15.91 -12.43 -7.42
CA ARG A 116 17.09 -12.43 -8.30
C ARG A 116 17.62 -13.86 -8.53
N ALA A 117 17.73 -14.67 -7.48
CA ALA A 117 18.20 -16.06 -7.59
C ALA A 117 17.21 -16.92 -8.42
N GLN A 118 15.91 -16.70 -8.22
CA GLN A 118 14.87 -17.38 -9.00
C GLN A 118 14.77 -16.89 -10.45
N ARG A 119 15.37 -15.72 -10.78
CA ARG A 119 15.16 -14.98 -12.04
C ARG A 119 13.66 -14.79 -12.35
N SER A 120 12.88 -14.58 -11.32
CA SER A 120 11.41 -14.43 -11.38
C SER A 120 10.91 -13.77 -10.11
N GLY A 121 9.93 -12.91 -10.22
CA GLY A 121 9.26 -12.28 -9.10
C GLY A 121 8.53 -11.00 -9.50
N VAL A 122 7.56 -10.60 -8.69
CA VAL A 122 6.85 -9.34 -8.86
C VAL A 122 6.77 -8.61 -7.53
N VAL A 123 7.14 -7.34 -7.50
CA VAL A 123 6.89 -6.44 -6.39
C VAL A 123 5.76 -5.48 -6.79
N VAL A 124 4.67 -5.47 -6.03
CA VAL A 124 3.55 -4.54 -6.21
C VAL A 124 3.54 -3.56 -5.05
N ASN A 125 3.77 -2.29 -5.33
CA ASN A 125 3.73 -1.22 -4.34
C ASN A 125 2.38 -0.49 -4.41
N VAL A 126 1.60 -0.56 -3.33
CA VAL A 126 0.32 0.16 -3.22
C VAL A 126 0.61 1.58 -2.73
N THR A 127 0.47 2.53 -3.64
CA THR A 127 0.71 3.95 -3.38
C THR A 127 -0.59 4.71 -3.12
N SER A 128 -0.97 5.67 -3.94
CA SER A 128 -2.23 6.42 -3.83
C SER A 128 -2.40 7.36 -5.02
N SER A 129 -3.62 7.71 -5.35
CA SER A 129 -3.97 8.74 -6.33
C SER A 129 -3.42 10.14 -5.98
N VAL A 130 -3.05 10.40 -4.72
CA VAL A 130 -2.36 11.65 -4.33
C VAL A 130 -0.98 11.79 -4.98
N ALA A 131 -0.41 10.70 -5.48
CA ALA A 131 0.82 10.75 -6.27
C ALA A 131 0.56 11.15 -7.75
N LEU A 132 -0.67 10.94 -8.24
CA LEU A 132 -1.11 11.43 -9.56
C LEU A 132 -1.48 12.90 -9.50
N ALA A 133 -2.27 13.29 -8.48
CA ALA A 133 -2.72 14.65 -8.25
C ALA A 133 -2.59 14.99 -6.76
N PRO A 134 -1.59 15.80 -6.35
CA PRO A 134 -1.43 16.22 -4.96
C PRO A 134 -2.68 16.93 -4.42
N MET A 135 -3.07 16.58 -3.20
CA MET A 135 -4.27 17.12 -2.56
C MET A 135 -3.91 17.98 -1.34
N PRO A 136 -4.71 18.99 -0.99
CA PRO A 136 -4.50 19.80 0.19
C PRO A 136 -4.67 18.99 1.48
N LEU A 137 -4.04 19.44 2.55
CA LEU A 137 -4.09 18.87 3.91
C LEU A 137 -3.54 17.45 4.05
N VAL A 138 -2.84 16.92 3.05
CA VAL A 138 -2.20 15.60 3.08
C VAL A 138 -0.73 15.66 2.60
N ALA A 139 -0.05 16.79 2.79
CA ALA A 139 1.28 17.04 2.23
C ALA A 139 2.31 15.97 2.60
N VAL A 140 2.42 15.62 3.89
CA VAL A 140 3.37 14.58 4.37
C VAL A 140 3.04 13.21 3.80
N TYR A 141 1.76 12.85 3.77
CA TYR A 141 1.30 11.59 3.18
C TYR A 141 1.61 11.53 1.69
N THR A 142 1.28 12.58 0.94
CA THR A 142 1.59 12.72 -0.49
C THR A 142 3.08 12.53 -0.73
N ALA A 143 3.94 13.25 0.00
CA ALA A 143 5.38 13.13 -0.11
C ALA A 143 5.87 11.69 0.12
N SER A 144 5.32 10.99 1.12
CA SER A 144 5.69 9.60 1.41
C SER A 144 5.33 8.64 0.28
N LYS A 145 4.18 8.86 -0.38
CA LYS A 145 3.71 8.04 -1.51
C LYS A 145 4.45 8.37 -2.79
N MET A 146 4.72 9.65 -3.07
CA MET A 146 5.54 10.07 -4.21
C MET A 146 6.98 9.56 -4.12
N ALA A 147 7.55 9.44 -2.92
CA ALA A 147 8.86 8.83 -2.72
C ALA A 147 8.90 7.37 -3.22
N ILE A 148 7.81 6.61 -3.01
CA ILE A 148 7.70 5.23 -3.51
C ILE A 148 7.46 5.19 -5.02
N GLU A 149 6.77 6.17 -5.60
CA GLU A 149 6.65 6.28 -7.06
C GLU A 149 8.03 6.40 -7.73
N GLY A 150 8.83 7.36 -7.28
CA GLY A 150 10.19 7.57 -7.80
C GLY A 150 11.10 6.35 -7.55
N PHE A 151 11.06 5.78 -6.35
CA PHE A 151 11.78 4.56 -6.00
C PHE A 151 11.42 3.39 -6.93
N THR A 152 10.13 3.15 -7.15
CA THR A 152 9.65 2.04 -7.96
C THR A 152 10.03 2.22 -9.44
N GLY A 153 9.91 3.45 -9.96
CA GLY A 153 10.31 3.76 -11.34
C GLY A 153 11.81 3.51 -11.58
N SER A 154 12.67 3.93 -10.65
CA SER A 154 14.11 3.68 -10.75
C SER A 154 14.44 2.19 -10.62
N LEU A 155 13.84 1.52 -9.63
CA LEU A 155 14.07 0.10 -9.36
C LEU A 155 13.65 -0.80 -10.55
N ALA A 156 12.65 -0.40 -11.32
CA ALA A 156 12.21 -1.14 -12.51
C ALA A 156 13.37 -1.37 -13.50
N HIS A 157 14.23 -0.37 -13.69
CA HIS A 157 15.39 -0.47 -14.58
C HIS A 157 16.45 -1.42 -14.04
N GLU A 158 16.70 -1.40 -12.73
CA GLU A 158 17.69 -2.28 -12.09
C GLU A 158 17.28 -3.76 -12.18
N LEU A 159 15.99 -4.04 -12.00
CA LEU A 159 15.48 -5.40 -11.88
C LEU A 159 15.17 -6.08 -13.22
N GLN A 160 15.11 -5.32 -14.29
CA GLN A 160 14.87 -5.85 -15.64
C GLN A 160 15.89 -6.93 -16.02
N ALA A 161 17.17 -6.74 -15.65
CA ALA A 161 18.25 -7.72 -15.93
C ALA A 161 18.04 -9.07 -15.23
N PHE A 162 17.20 -9.13 -14.19
CA PHE A 162 16.93 -10.32 -13.40
C PHE A 162 15.55 -10.93 -13.67
N ASN A 163 14.79 -10.41 -14.64
CA ASN A 163 13.41 -10.81 -14.92
C ASN A 163 12.48 -10.66 -13.68
N VAL A 164 12.73 -9.61 -12.89
CA VAL A 164 11.88 -9.22 -11.74
C VAL A 164 11.14 -7.96 -12.11
N ARG A 165 9.84 -7.98 -11.96
CA ARG A 165 8.96 -6.85 -12.30
C ARG A 165 8.60 -6.07 -11.06
N VAL A 166 8.42 -4.77 -11.23
CA VAL A 166 7.86 -3.89 -10.21
C VAL A 166 6.66 -3.16 -10.77
N LYS A 167 5.64 -2.97 -9.96
CA LYS A 167 4.35 -2.40 -10.34
C LYS A 167 3.87 -1.43 -9.27
N LEU A 168 3.13 -0.41 -9.69
CA LEU A 168 2.46 0.56 -8.84
C LEU A 168 0.95 0.36 -8.93
N VAL A 169 0.29 0.27 -7.80
CA VAL A 169 -1.17 0.37 -7.72
C VAL A 169 -1.51 1.65 -6.98
N GLU A 170 -2.34 2.47 -7.59
CA GLU A 170 -2.64 3.83 -7.16
C GLU A 170 -4.12 3.95 -6.78
N PRO A 171 -4.51 3.57 -5.53
CA PRO A 171 -5.88 3.69 -5.07
C PRO A 171 -6.33 5.15 -4.97
N GLY A 172 -7.60 5.38 -5.28
CA GLY A 172 -8.27 6.64 -5.03
C GLY A 172 -8.77 6.76 -3.59
N TYR A 173 -9.78 7.60 -3.39
CA TYR A 173 -10.38 7.86 -2.09
C TYR A 173 -11.35 6.75 -1.69
N ALA A 174 -11.09 6.13 -0.53
CA ALA A 174 -11.94 5.06 0.02
C ALA A 174 -12.41 5.41 1.43
N PRO A 175 -13.61 5.96 1.56
CA PRO A 175 -14.16 6.38 2.87
C PRO A 175 -14.43 5.20 3.82
N THR A 176 -14.55 3.98 3.30
CA THR A 176 -14.80 2.75 4.07
C THR A 176 -13.56 2.19 4.74
N THR A 177 -12.37 2.67 4.38
CA THR A 177 -11.11 2.20 4.95
C THR A 177 -10.81 2.88 6.30
N ARG A 178 -9.91 2.27 7.07
CA ARG A 178 -9.42 2.86 8.32
C ARG A 178 -8.33 3.91 8.12
N PHE A 179 -8.22 4.50 6.94
CA PHE A 179 -7.16 5.45 6.62
C PHE A 179 -7.07 6.59 7.66
N ALA A 180 -8.20 7.25 7.94
CA ALA A 180 -8.27 8.32 8.93
C ALA A 180 -8.13 7.83 10.39
N GLN A 181 -8.47 6.56 10.66
CA GLN A 181 -8.41 5.97 12.00
C GLN A 181 -7.03 5.39 12.35
N ASN A 182 -6.16 5.20 11.36
CA ASN A 182 -4.81 4.66 11.56
C ASN A 182 -3.80 5.75 12.00
N THR A 183 -4.22 7.01 12.11
CA THR A 183 -3.45 8.09 12.72
C THR A 183 -3.71 8.13 14.22
N GLU A 184 -2.69 8.37 15.03
CA GLU A 184 -2.82 8.54 16.49
C GLU A 184 -3.36 9.93 16.85
N LEU A 185 -3.21 10.91 15.95
CA LEU A 185 -3.69 12.27 16.12
C LEU A 185 -5.05 12.45 15.45
N ARG A 186 -5.91 13.18 16.08
CA ARG A 186 -7.19 13.58 15.50
C ARG A 186 -6.96 14.68 14.47
N VAL A 187 -7.73 14.67 13.40
CA VAL A 187 -7.63 15.67 12.33
C VAL A 187 -7.89 17.08 12.85
N ASP A 188 -8.83 17.25 13.80
CA ASP A 188 -9.15 18.53 14.42
C ASP A 188 -7.97 19.12 15.22
N GLU A 189 -7.10 18.29 15.81
CA GLU A 189 -5.87 18.73 16.47
C GLU A 189 -4.79 19.25 15.49
N LEU A 190 -4.92 18.90 14.21
CA LEU A 190 -3.99 19.27 13.14
C LEU A 190 -4.54 20.40 12.24
N ILE A 191 -5.65 21.04 12.61
CA ILE A 191 -6.22 22.16 11.87
C ILE A 191 -6.25 23.39 12.79
N PRO A 192 -5.23 24.26 12.78
CA PRO A 192 -5.27 25.53 13.48
C PRO A 192 -6.48 26.37 13.05
N GLU A 193 -7.00 27.21 13.95
CA GLU A 193 -8.18 28.05 13.69
C GLU A 193 -8.03 28.88 12.40
N ALA A 194 -6.85 29.40 12.12
CA ALA A 194 -6.56 30.14 10.89
C ALA A 194 -6.76 29.30 9.60
N TYR A 195 -6.66 27.97 9.68
CA TYR A 195 -6.89 27.06 8.55
C TYR A 195 -8.35 26.61 8.43
N ALA A 196 -9.20 26.86 9.41
CA ALA A 196 -10.57 26.35 9.42
C ALA A 196 -11.39 26.80 8.18
N PRO A 197 -11.36 28.08 7.73
CA PRO A 197 -12.08 28.48 6.52
C PRO A 197 -11.61 27.77 5.24
N PHE A 198 -10.32 27.40 5.18
CA PHE A 198 -9.75 26.65 4.06
C PHE A 198 -10.08 25.16 4.16
N ALA A 199 -10.03 24.57 5.35
CA ALA A 199 -10.19 23.13 5.56
C ALA A 199 -11.65 22.66 5.47
N GLN A 200 -12.61 23.47 5.94
CA GLN A 200 -14.03 23.10 5.98
C GLN A 200 -14.60 22.70 4.61
N PRO A 201 -14.45 23.46 3.52
CA PRO A 201 -14.98 23.06 2.21
C PRO A 201 -14.28 21.79 1.68
N ILE A 202 -13.01 21.56 2.00
CA ILE A 202 -12.28 20.36 1.61
C ILE A 202 -12.86 19.13 2.30
N PHE A 203 -13.05 19.17 3.63
CA PHE A 203 -13.67 18.07 4.36
C PHE A 203 -15.13 17.83 3.96
N ALA A 204 -15.88 18.88 3.65
CA ALA A 204 -17.23 18.75 3.13
C ALA A 204 -17.26 18.01 1.78
N ALA A 205 -16.31 18.30 0.89
CA ALA A 205 -16.16 17.58 -0.38
C ALA A 205 -15.80 16.11 -0.17
N PHE A 206 -14.94 15.78 0.80
CA PHE A 206 -14.62 14.39 1.15
C PHE A 206 -15.79 13.64 1.80
N ALA A 207 -16.71 14.33 2.44
CA ALA A 207 -17.90 13.71 3.02
C ALA A 207 -18.93 13.28 1.96
N GLN A 208 -18.89 13.89 0.77
CA GLN A 208 -19.81 13.60 -0.35
C GLN A 208 -19.06 13.47 -1.68
N PRO A 209 -18.17 12.48 -1.81
CA PRO A 209 -17.39 12.29 -3.02
C PRO A 209 -18.27 11.84 -4.19
N ALA A 210 -18.05 12.41 -5.39
CA ALA A 210 -18.75 11.99 -6.60
C ALA A 210 -18.34 10.59 -7.08
N LEU A 211 -17.08 10.25 -6.89
CA LEU A 211 -16.48 8.95 -7.22
C LEU A 211 -15.66 8.45 -6.03
N VAL A 212 -15.64 7.15 -5.84
CA VAL A 212 -14.89 6.50 -4.76
C VAL A 212 -14.14 5.27 -5.28
N THR A 213 -13.16 4.85 -4.50
CA THR A 213 -12.48 3.57 -4.65
C THR A 213 -13.00 2.60 -3.59
N THR A 214 -13.31 1.38 -3.99
CA THR A 214 -13.67 0.28 -3.08
C THR A 214 -12.47 -0.62 -2.79
N GLU A 215 -12.53 -1.39 -1.71
CA GLU A 215 -11.51 -2.39 -1.41
C GLU A 215 -11.40 -3.45 -2.50
N SER A 216 -12.50 -3.77 -3.18
CA SER A 216 -12.52 -4.70 -4.31
C SER A 216 -11.81 -4.15 -5.55
N ASP A 217 -11.95 -2.86 -5.85
CA ASP A 217 -11.24 -2.22 -6.96
C ASP A 217 -9.72 -2.32 -6.79
N VAL A 218 -9.26 -2.09 -5.56
CA VAL A 218 -7.83 -2.20 -5.23
C VAL A 218 -7.36 -3.65 -5.29
N ALA A 219 -8.11 -4.59 -4.74
CA ALA A 219 -7.77 -6.00 -4.79
C ALA A 219 -7.65 -6.51 -6.23
N GLU A 220 -8.57 -6.11 -7.11
CA GLU A 220 -8.53 -6.43 -8.55
C GLU A 220 -7.34 -5.75 -9.26
N ALA A 221 -7.05 -4.48 -8.96
CA ALA A 221 -5.91 -3.79 -9.55
C ALA A 221 -4.58 -4.42 -9.12
N VAL A 222 -4.44 -4.83 -7.84
CA VAL A 222 -3.26 -5.57 -7.35
C VAL A 222 -3.15 -6.93 -8.06
N TRP A 223 -4.26 -7.63 -8.24
CA TRP A 223 -4.30 -8.89 -8.99
C TRP A 223 -3.83 -8.72 -10.42
N ARG A 224 -4.36 -7.72 -11.15
CA ARG A 224 -3.92 -7.40 -12.51
C ARG A 224 -2.44 -7.05 -12.56
N ALA A 225 -1.98 -6.17 -11.68
CA ALA A 225 -0.57 -5.76 -11.60
C ALA A 225 0.38 -6.95 -11.33
N ALA A 226 -0.01 -7.88 -10.43
CA ALA A 226 0.77 -9.07 -10.11
C ALA A 226 0.89 -10.06 -11.28
N ASN A 227 -0.11 -10.11 -12.15
CA ASN A 227 -0.17 -11.02 -13.31
C ASN A 227 0.22 -10.35 -14.64
N ASP A 228 0.41 -9.03 -14.66
CA ASP A 228 0.78 -8.30 -15.87
C ASP A 228 2.24 -8.57 -16.24
N GLU A 229 2.45 -9.07 -17.46
CA GLU A 229 3.78 -9.37 -18.01
C GLU A 229 4.34 -8.25 -18.90
N SER A 230 3.55 -7.22 -19.14
CA SER A 230 3.96 -6.06 -19.95
C SER A 230 4.88 -5.09 -19.18
N ALA A 231 5.37 -4.09 -19.88
CA ALA A 231 6.14 -3.00 -19.29
C ALA A 231 5.29 -1.97 -18.54
N GLN A 232 3.97 -2.16 -18.47
CA GLN A 232 3.08 -1.24 -17.75
C GLN A 232 3.49 -1.17 -16.27
N LEU A 233 3.77 0.04 -15.80
CA LEU A 233 4.22 0.30 -14.43
C LEU A 233 3.04 0.62 -13.50
N ARG A 234 2.07 1.43 -13.97
CA ARG A 234 1.02 2.08 -13.18
C ARG A 234 -0.34 1.43 -13.38
N PHE A 235 -1.07 1.19 -12.28
CA PHE A 235 -2.39 0.57 -12.25
C PHE A 235 -3.30 1.42 -11.33
N PRO A 236 -3.91 2.49 -11.84
CA PRO A 236 -4.90 3.26 -11.08
C PRO A 236 -6.06 2.36 -10.66
N ALA A 237 -6.48 2.45 -9.40
CA ALA A 237 -7.50 1.59 -8.81
C ALA A 237 -8.67 2.41 -8.28
N GLY A 238 -9.87 2.11 -8.77
CA GLY A 238 -11.10 2.83 -8.48
C GLY A 238 -11.44 3.90 -9.51
N ALA A 239 -12.71 4.27 -9.56
CA ALA A 239 -13.23 5.15 -10.61
C ALA A 239 -12.61 6.56 -10.56
N ASP A 240 -12.37 7.08 -9.36
CA ASP A 240 -11.75 8.38 -9.13
C ASP A 240 -10.26 8.39 -9.51
N ALA A 241 -9.48 7.36 -9.14
CA ALA A 241 -8.09 7.23 -9.53
C ALA A 241 -7.92 7.08 -11.04
N VAL A 242 -8.78 6.28 -11.68
CA VAL A 242 -8.78 6.12 -13.14
C VAL A 242 -9.10 7.44 -13.85
N ALA A 243 -10.04 8.22 -13.31
CA ALA A 243 -10.36 9.55 -13.86
C ALA A 243 -9.17 10.51 -13.73
N LEU A 244 -8.50 10.54 -12.57
CA LEU A 244 -7.30 11.36 -12.33
C LEU A 244 -6.15 10.98 -13.26
N ALA A 245 -5.87 9.68 -13.44
CA ALA A 245 -4.78 9.21 -14.28
C ALA A 245 -4.90 9.57 -15.77
N ARG A 246 -6.10 9.99 -16.23
CA ARG A 246 -6.32 10.43 -17.61
C ARG A 246 -5.93 11.89 -17.85
N VAL A 247 -5.80 12.67 -16.79
CA VAL A 247 -5.55 14.13 -16.85
C VAL A 247 -4.23 14.54 -16.20
N ALA A 248 -3.55 13.61 -15.50
CA ALA A 248 -2.23 13.75 -14.95
C ALA A 248 -1.16 13.37 -15.99
#